data_b7b023628fdcaaa51d836b8fbe35bb5c
#
_entry.id   b7b023628fdcaaa51d836b8fbe35bb5c
#
_cell.length_a   1.000
_cell.length_b   1.000
_cell.length_c   1.000
_cell.angle_alpha   90.00
_cell.angle_beta   90.00
_cell.angle_gamma   90.00
#
_symmetry.space_group_name_H-M   'P 1'
#
loop_
_entity.id
_entity.type
_entity.pdbx_description
1 polymer ?
#
loop_
_entity_poly.entity_id
_entity_poly.type
_entity_poly.pdbx_seq_one_letter_code
_entity_poly.pdbx_strand_id
1 'polypeptide(L)'
;MPTSKDVAQAAGVAQSTVSYVLSGKRPISEKTRKKVEAAIDQLTYQPNAGARALASRKTRVIGLVIPFIPELEMGSIMEFVSVIASTARQYDHDILLVTDDEGAAGLRRVVGQQICDGLILMQVEDEDERLPVVRSLNVPVVLIGIPRDPSGLVCIDADFEMAGEHCVRDLAAAGHSVISVIDWQPAVMDRHVNYVDRFLHGTDVAAKALGVTVLHLPGGTDRATISESVDKALASTTGKPAFIAPDRTIQDILRRILSSRGLTLGLDVSVIGSASPTLAELQPIPLSTIDLRPAEVSRRAVKIMCQLLEADSHGPHESLELVPTVITHRSSTLRPQ
;
A
#
# COMPACT_ATOMS: atom_id res chain seq x y z
N MET A 1 -20.73 28.14 -18.18
CA MET A 1 -20.52 27.93 -16.74
C MET A 1 -20.35 29.27 -16.07
N PRO A 2 -20.94 29.52 -14.91
CA PRO A 2 -20.72 30.74 -14.15
C PRO A 2 -19.23 30.92 -13.83
N THR A 3 -18.78 32.16 -13.78
CA THR A 3 -17.40 32.52 -13.47
C THR A 3 -17.31 33.25 -12.13
N SER A 4 -16.09 33.37 -11.56
CA SER A 4 -15.91 34.20 -10.35
C SER A 4 -16.35 35.67 -10.54
N LYS A 5 -16.37 36.14 -11.78
CA LYS A 5 -16.88 37.49 -12.13
C LYS A 5 -18.40 37.56 -12.00
N ASP A 6 -19.11 36.50 -12.40
CA ASP A 6 -20.57 36.44 -12.29
C ASP A 6 -20.98 36.36 -10.80
N VAL A 7 -20.24 35.60 -9.99
CA VAL A 7 -20.43 35.55 -8.52
C VAL A 7 -20.19 36.92 -7.89
N ALA A 8 -19.11 37.62 -8.31
CA ALA A 8 -18.81 38.96 -7.81
C ALA A 8 -19.93 39.97 -8.14
N GLN A 9 -20.47 39.88 -9.34
CA GLN A 9 -21.60 40.73 -9.79
C GLN A 9 -22.87 40.41 -8.99
N ALA A 10 -23.21 39.13 -8.81
CA ALA A 10 -24.40 38.72 -8.04
C ALA A 10 -24.29 39.10 -6.56
N ALA A 11 -23.09 38.95 -5.95
CA ALA A 11 -22.85 39.33 -4.56
C ALA A 11 -22.65 40.85 -4.33
N GLY A 12 -22.50 41.63 -5.38
CA GLY A 12 -22.22 43.08 -5.31
C GLY A 12 -20.85 43.38 -4.68
N VAL A 13 -19.83 42.60 -5.01
CA VAL A 13 -18.47 42.76 -4.49
C VAL A 13 -17.42 42.71 -5.62
N ALA A 14 -16.19 43.08 -5.31
CA ALA A 14 -15.10 42.91 -6.28
C ALA A 14 -14.75 41.42 -6.45
N GLN A 15 -14.27 41.05 -7.65
CA GLN A 15 -13.82 39.66 -7.95
C GLN A 15 -12.72 39.19 -7.00
N SER A 16 -11.83 40.10 -6.58
CA SER A 16 -10.82 39.79 -5.54
C SER A 16 -11.43 39.39 -4.20
N THR A 17 -12.59 40.00 -3.84
CA THR A 17 -13.30 39.64 -2.60
C THR A 17 -13.84 38.21 -2.66
N VAL A 18 -14.38 37.79 -3.81
CA VAL A 18 -14.79 36.38 -4.03
C VAL A 18 -13.60 35.44 -3.86
N SER A 19 -12.46 35.79 -4.47
CA SER A 19 -11.23 35.04 -4.33
C SER A 19 -10.75 34.93 -2.86
N TYR A 20 -10.86 36.02 -2.09
CA TYR A 20 -10.51 36.00 -0.67
C TYR A 20 -11.47 35.18 0.20
N VAL A 21 -12.77 35.21 -0.11
CA VAL A 21 -13.75 34.38 0.57
C VAL A 21 -13.45 32.89 0.32
N LEU A 22 -13.17 32.52 -0.94
CA LEU A 22 -12.89 31.15 -1.34
C LEU A 22 -11.53 30.63 -0.81
N SER A 23 -10.52 31.52 -0.72
CA SER A 23 -9.15 31.11 -0.29
C SER A 23 -8.90 31.26 1.21
N GLY A 24 -9.73 31.97 1.93
CA GLY A 24 -9.52 32.28 3.36
C GLY A 24 -8.29 33.15 3.67
N LYS A 25 -7.54 33.60 2.66
CA LYS A 25 -6.24 34.31 2.80
C LYS A 25 -6.34 35.69 3.44
N ARG A 26 -7.52 36.27 3.54
CA ARG A 26 -7.76 37.58 4.21
C ARG A 26 -9.01 37.54 5.06
N PRO A 27 -9.03 38.20 6.21
CA PRO A 27 -10.23 38.33 7.02
C PRO A 27 -11.26 39.17 6.20
N ILE A 28 -12.42 38.58 6.01
CA ILE A 28 -13.59 39.18 5.35
C ILE A 28 -14.72 39.26 6.37
N SER A 29 -15.47 40.36 6.38
CA SER A 29 -16.59 40.49 7.29
C SER A 29 -17.62 39.40 7.05
N GLU A 30 -18.26 38.91 8.12
CA GLU A 30 -19.25 37.84 8.04
C GLU A 30 -20.42 38.18 7.11
N LYS A 31 -20.82 39.46 7.09
CA LYS A 31 -21.84 39.96 6.18
C LYS A 31 -21.44 39.80 4.72
N THR A 32 -20.17 40.10 4.38
CA THR A 32 -19.66 39.95 3.01
C THR A 32 -19.49 38.50 2.63
N ARG A 33 -19.01 37.67 3.56
CA ARG A 33 -18.87 36.21 3.36
C ARG A 33 -20.22 35.59 2.98
N LYS A 34 -21.27 35.82 3.80
CA LYS A 34 -22.62 35.29 3.56
C LYS A 34 -23.19 35.73 2.20
N LYS A 35 -22.92 36.99 1.76
CA LYS A 35 -23.37 37.45 0.42
C LYS A 35 -22.69 36.67 -0.70
N VAL A 36 -21.39 36.39 -0.58
CA VAL A 36 -20.64 35.65 -1.59
C VAL A 36 -21.07 34.19 -1.61
N GLU A 37 -21.21 33.55 -0.45
CA GLU A 37 -21.71 32.19 -0.32
C GLU A 37 -23.09 31.99 -0.92
N ALA A 38 -24.03 32.90 -0.62
CA ALA A 38 -25.38 32.90 -1.24
C ALA A 38 -25.34 33.04 -2.77
N ALA A 39 -24.44 33.87 -3.31
CA ALA A 39 -24.28 34.03 -4.76
C ALA A 39 -23.64 32.77 -5.40
N ILE A 40 -22.71 32.10 -4.71
CA ILE A 40 -22.12 30.81 -5.12
C ILE A 40 -23.20 29.76 -5.23
N ASP A 41 -24.04 29.62 -4.20
CA ASP A 41 -25.14 28.65 -4.16
C ASP A 41 -26.18 28.94 -5.25
N GLN A 42 -26.59 30.20 -5.39
CA GLN A 42 -27.57 30.65 -6.40
C GLN A 42 -27.10 30.34 -7.82
N LEU A 43 -25.82 30.53 -8.10
CA LEU A 43 -25.23 30.31 -9.43
C LEU A 43 -24.72 28.88 -9.62
N THR A 44 -24.80 28.04 -8.60
CA THR A 44 -24.17 26.70 -8.58
C THR A 44 -22.71 26.79 -9.04
N TYR A 45 -22.03 27.86 -8.59
CA TYR A 45 -20.67 28.14 -9.02
C TYR A 45 -19.69 27.22 -8.33
N GLN A 46 -18.90 26.53 -9.11
CA GLN A 46 -17.73 25.80 -8.62
C GLN A 46 -16.44 26.48 -9.10
N PRO A 47 -15.51 26.78 -8.17
CA PRO A 47 -14.22 27.36 -8.54
C PRO A 47 -13.49 26.48 -9.55
N ASN A 48 -13.09 27.03 -10.67
CA ASN A 48 -12.30 26.30 -11.66
C ASN A 48 -10.96 25.89 -11.04
N ALA A 49 -10.71 24.57 -11.00
CA ALA A 49 -9.51 23.98 -10.40
C ALA A 49 -8.22 24.52 -11.06
N GLY A 50 -8.21 24.66 -12.40
CA GLY A 50 -7.07 25.18 -13.13
C GLY A 50 -6.78 26.65 -12.82
N ALA A 51 -7.85 27.49 -12.71
CA ALA A 51 -7.68 28.91 -12.33
C ALA A 51 -7.16 29.04 -10.88
N ARG A 52 -7.62 28.15 -9.98
CA ARG A 52 -7.15 28.11 -8.60
C ARG A 52 -5.70 27.65 -8.52
N ALA A 53 -5.34 26.59 -9.25
CA ALA A 53 -3.98 26.08 -9.32
C ALA A 53 -3.00 27.14 -9.84
N LEU A 54 -3.39 27.89 -10.90
CA LEU A 54 -2.59 28.98 -11.45
C LEU A 54 -2.36 30.10 -10.41
N ALA A 55 -3.39 30.45 -9.63
CA ALA A 55 -3.31 31.50 -8.63
C ALA A 55 -2.56 31.09 -7.35
N SER A 56 -2.64 29.82 -6.95
CA SER A 56 -2.02 29.28 -5.72
C SER A 56 -0.70 28.58 -5.97
N ARG A 57 -0.36 28.24 -7.21
CA ARG A 57 0.72 27.32 -7.60
C ARG A 57 0.61 25.94 -6.93
N LYS A 58 -0.59 25.54 -6.50
CA LYS A 58 -0.89 24.24 -5.92
C LYS A 58 -2.08 23.62 -6.65
N THR A 59 -1.91 22.41 -7.15
CA THR A 59 -2.96 21.67 -7.88
C THR A 59 -3.94 21.00 -6.94
N ARG A 60 -3.50 20.68 -5.73
CA ARG A 60 -4.17 19.81 -4.76
C ARG A 60 -4.40 18.40 -5.30
N VAL A 61 -3.49 17.93 -6.11
CA VAL A 61 -3.48 16.59 -6.66
C VAL A 61 -2.19 15.89 -6.21
N ILE A 62 -2.31 14.68 -5.72
CA ILE A 62 -1.19 13.79 -5.42
C ILE A 62 -1.18 12.70 -6.50
N GLY A 63 -0.04 12.49 -7.16
CA GLY A 63 0.13 11.40 -8.10
C GLY A 63 0.40 10.10 -7.34
N LEU A 64 -0.40 9.07 -7.60
CA LEU A 64 -0.19 7.72 -7.07
C LEU A 64 0.32 6.83 -8.20
N VAL A 65 1.59 6.45 -8.12
CA VAL A 65 2.30 5.67 -9.15
C VAL A 65 2.25 4.20 -8.78
N ILE A 66 1.61 3.41 -9.65
CA ILE A 66 1.39 1.98 -9.44
C ILE A 66 1.65 1.25 -10.76
N PRO A 67 2.45 0.19 -10.78
CA PRO A 67 2.53 -0.67 -11.95
C PRO A 67 1.22 -1.47 -12.10
N PHE A 68 0.63 -1.42 -13.28
CA PHE A 68 -0.53 -2.25 -13.64
C PHE A 68 -0.05 -3.43 -14.49
N ILE A 69 0.53 -4.42 -13.82
CA ILE A 69 0.98 -5.65 -14.47
C ILE A 69 0.04 -6.79 -14.11
N PRO A 70 -0.26 -7.71 -15.07
CA PRO A 70 -1.24 -8.79 -14.87
C PRO A 70 -0.91 -9.71 -13.69
N GLU A 71 0.36 -9.83 -13.35
CA GLU A 71 0.88 -10.72 -12.31
C GLU A 71 0.66 -10.20 -10.89
N LEU A 72 0.34 -8.90 -10.73
CA LEU A 72 0.04 -8.36 -9.41
C LEU A 72 -1.39 -8.68 -8.99
N GLU A 73 -1.55 -9.04 -7.74
CA GLU A 73 -2.88 -9.23 -7.13
C GLU A 73 -3.56 -7.87 -6.95
N MET A 74 -4.40 -7.50 -7.94
CA MET A 74 -5.04 -6.19 -8.00
C MET A 74 -5.95 -5.89 -6.82
N GLY A 75 -6.52 -6.93 -6.18
CA GLY A 75 -7.38 -6.75 -5.00
C GLY A 75 -6.63 -6.11 -3.84
N SER A 76 -5.41 -6.56 -3.56
CA SER A 76 -4.56 -5.97 -2.52
C SER A 76 -4.12 -4.55 -2.88
N ILE A 77 -3.77 -4.29 -4.14
CA ILE A 77 -3.43 -2.95 -4.61
C ILE A 77 -4.61 -1.99 -4.45
N MET A 78 -5.80 -2.42 -4.82
CA MET A 78 -7.01 -1.58 -4.71
C MET A 78 -7.39 -1.25 -3.27
N GLU A 79 -7.00 -2.07 -2.29
CA GLU A 79 -7.12 -1.74 -0.88
C GLU A 79 -6.28 -0.50 -0.54
N PHE A 80 -5.01 -0.44 -0.97
CA PHE A 80 -4.17 0.75 -0.83
C PHE A 80 -4.79 1.96 -1.54
N VAL A 81 -5.15 1.82 -2.81
CA VAL A 81 -5.73 2.91 -3.62
C VAL A 81 -6.96 3.53 -2.94
N SER A 82 -7.87 2.69 -2.47
CA SER A 82 -9.10 3.12 -1.81
C SER A 82 -8.82 3.94 -0.55
N VAL A 83 -7.89 3.48 0.30
CA VAL A 83 -7.56 4.17 1.54
C VAL A 83 -6.75 5.44 1.27
N ILE A 84 -5.81 5.40 0.33
CA ILE A 84 -5.05 6.59 -0.08
C ILE A 84 -6.00 7.68 -0.60
N ALA A 85 -6.90 7.33 -1.53
CA ALA A 85 -7.83 8.29 -2.11
C ALA A 85 -8.79 8.89 -1.06
N SER A 86 -9.38 8.05 -0.21
CA SER A 86 -10.28 8.52 0.84
C SER A 86 -9.57 9.37 1.90
N THR A 87 -8.32 9.03 2.23
CA THR A 87 -7.51 9.80 3.17
C THR A 87 -7.05 11.13 2.57
N ALA A 88 -6.57 11.13 1.32
CA ALA A 88 -6.17 12.37 0.64
C ALA A 88 -7.33 13.37 0.56
N ARG A 89 -8.55 12.89 0.37
CA ARG A 89 -9.76 13.73 0.34
C ARG A 89 -10.01 14.44 1.67
N GLN A 90 -9.64 13.84 2.82
CA GLN A 90 -9.74 14.48 4.14
C GLN A 90 -8.79 15.68 4.29
N TYR A 91 -7.71 15.70 3.49
CA TYR A 91 -6.73 16.79 3.41
C TYR A 91 -6.94 17.69 2.19
N ASP A 92 -8.13 17.69 1.57
CA ASP A 92 -8.45 18.47 0.38
C ASP A 92 -7.55 18.17 -0.84
N HIS A 93 -7.06 16.95 -0.98
CA HIS A 93 -6.32 16.50 -2.14
C HIS A 93 -7.10 15.44 -2.92
N ASP A 94 -6.98 15.46 -4.23
CA ASP A 94 -7.44 14.42 -5.14
C ASP A 94 -6.25 13.52 -5.54
N ILE A 95 -6.56 12.28 -5.99
CA ILE A 95 -5.53 11.34 -6.44
C ILE A 95 -5.59 11.21 -7.96
N LEU A 96 -4.41 11.37 -8.60
CA LEU A 96 -4.18 11.00 -9.99
C LEU A 96 -3.47 9.65 -10.02
N LEU A 97 -4.11 8.63 -10.58
CA LEU A 97 -3.42 7.38 -10.86
C LEU A 97 -2.46 7.55 -12.03
N VAL A 98 -1.21 7.21 -11.80
CA VAL A 98 -0.14 7.22 -12.80
C VAL A 98 0.31 5.78 -13.00
N THR A 99 0.15 5.26 -14.22
CA THR A 99 0.66 3.93 -14.56
C THR A 99 2.17 3.97 -14.68
N ASP A 100 2.83 2.89 -14.27
CA ASP A 100 4.29 2.82 -14.25
C ASP A 100 4.90 2.41 -15.59
N ASP A 101 4.10 2.28 -16.63
CA ASP A 101 4.54 1.82 -17.96
C ASP A 101 5.64 2.71 -18.58
N GLU A 102 5.71 3.98 -18.16
CA GLU A 102 6.71 4.95 -18.59
C GLU A 102 7.94 5.01 -17.66
N GLY A 103 7.93 4.28 -16.54
CA GLY A 103 9.02 4.28 -15.56
C GLY A 103 9.43 5.69 -15.10
N ALA A 104 10.73 5.94 -15.07
CA ALA A 104 11.30 7.23 -14.68
C ALA A 104 10.90 8.40 -15.60
N ALA A 105 10.59 8.14 -16.88
CA ALA A 105 10.14 9.18 -17.81
C ALA A 105 8.73 9.68 -17.46
N GLY A 106 7.84 8.78 -17.03
CA GLY A 106 6.49 9.12 -16.57
C GLY A 106 6.51 10.06 -15.37
N LEU A 107 7.42 9.81 -14.41
CA LEU A 107 7.58 10.70 -13.25
C LEU A 107 7.99 12.13 -13.68
N ARG A 108 8.99 12.25 -14.55
CA ARG A 108 9.41 13.57 -15.08
C ARG A 108 8.28 14.27 -15.82
N ARG A 109 7.50 13.53 -16.60
CA ARG A 109 6.38 14.07 -17.37
C ARG A 109 5.31 14.64 -16.44
N VAL A 110 4.85 13.87 -15.46
CA VAL A 110 3.76 14.26 -14.56
C VAL A 110 4.17 15.46 -13.71
N VAL A 111 5.39 15.48 -13.18
CA VAL A 111 5.92 16.61 -12.41
C VAL A 111 6.18 17.82 -13.30
N GLY A 112 6.80 17.63 -14.47
CA GLY A 112 7.12 18.73 -15.40
C GLY A 112 5.90 19.41 -15.97
N GLN A 113 4.77 18.71 -16.10
CA GLN A 113 3.48 19.28 -16.51
C GLN A 113 2.72 19.95 -15.35
N GLN A 114 3.26 19.90 -14.13
CA GLN A 114 2.63 20.47 -12.93
C GLN A 114 1.18 19.98 -12.71
N ILE A 115 0.94 18.69 -12.94
CA ILE A 115 -0.38 18.08 -12.79
C ILE A 115 -0.62 17.69 -11.32
N CYS A 116 0.45 17.41 -10.57
CA CYS A 116 0.39 17.04 -9.15
C CYS A 116 1.40 17.83 -8.32
N ASP A 117 1.12 17.94 -7.03
CA ASP A 117 1.97 18.65 -6.06
C ASP A 117 3.00 17.73 -5.40
N GLY A 118 2.79 16.42 -5.45
CA GLY A 118 3.69 15.39 -4.91
C GLY A 118 3.34 14.01 -5.44
N LEU A 119 4.17 13.01 -5.15
CA LEU A 119 4.02 11.64 -5.64
C LEU A 119 4.07 10.64 -4.49
N ILE A 120 3.19 9.63 -4.54
CA ILE A 120 3.30 8.41 -3.74
C ILE A 120 3.63 7.28 -4.71
N LEU A 121 4.76 6.59 -4.50
CA LEU A 121 5.20 5.46 -5.32
C LEU A 121 4.98 4.17 -4.57
N MET A 122 4.42 3.18 -5.26
CA MET A 122 4.24 1.82 -4.76
C MET A 122 5.10 0.81 -5.53
N GLN A 123 5.18 -0.41 -5.02
CA GLN A 123 5.91 -1.53 -5.64
C GLN A 123 7.38 -1.16 -5.90
N VAL A 124 8.04 -0.69 -4.85
CA VAL A 124 9.45 -0.29 -4.88
C VAL A 124 10.34 -1.52 -4.95
N GLU A 125 11.19 -1.57 -5.96
CA GLU A 125 12.17 -2.63 -6.16
C GLU A 125 13.44 -2.34 -5.37
N ASP A 126 14.23 -3.37 -5.14
CA ASP A 126 15.48 -3.26 -4.37
C ASP A 126 16.47 -2.28 -5.05
N GLU A 127 16.69 -2.44 -6.36
CA GLU A 127 17.44 -1.51 -7.21
C GLU A 127 16.52 -0.79 -8.20
N ASP A 128 15.62 0.02 -7.67
CA ASP A 128 14.55 0.66 -8.45
C ASP A 128 15.10 1.76 -9.37
N GLU A 129 14.94 1.58 -10.68
CA GLU A 129 15.41 2.52 -11.70
C GLU A 129 14.79 3.92 -11.64
N ARG A 130 13.67 4.08 -10.91
CA ARG A 130 12.99 5.36 -10.72
C ARG A 130 13.71 6.25 -9.70
N LEU A 131 14.48 5.69 -8.77
CA LEU A 131 15.06 6.41 -7.63
C LEU A 131 16.02 7.54 -8.00
N PRO A 132 16.90 7.43 -9.02
CA PRO A 132 17.73 8.56 -9.45
C PRO A 132 16.89 9.76 -9.87
N VAL A 133 15.72 9.51 -10.49
CA VAL A 133 14.79 10.58 -10.87
C VAL A 133 14.09 11.12 -9.63
N VAL A 134 13.55 10.27 -8.76
CA VAL A 134 12.91 10.65 -7.50
C VAL A 134 13.79 11.62 -6.71
N ARG A 135 15.09 11.32 -6.55
CA ARG A 135 16.06 12.18 -5.85
C ARG A 135 16.30 13.53 -6.55
N SER A 136 15.98 13.65 -7.84
CA SER A 136 16.17 14.89 -8.62
C SER A 136 14.90 15.72 -8.74
N LEU A 137 13.73 15.20 -8.33
CA LEU A 137 12.48 15.93 -8.41
C LEU A 137 12.44 17.08 -7.39
N ASN A 138 11.76 18.15 -7.78
CA ASN A 138 11.52 19.32 -6.92
C ASN A 138 10.15 19.30 -6.24
N VAL A 139 9.51 18.14 -6.18
CA VAL A 139 8.27 17.88 -5.44
C VAL A 139 8.50 16.76 -4.44
N PRO A 140 7.79 16.75 -3.31
CA PRO A 140 7.90 15.67 -2.34
C PRO A 140 7.48 14.33 -2.94
N VAL A 141 8.21 13.28 -2.56
CA VAL A 141 7.91 11.89 -2.94
C VAL A 141 7.91 11.02 -1.68
N VAL A 142 6.87 10.23 -1.52
CA VAL A 142 6.76 9.21 -0.47
C VAL A 142 6.74 7.84 -1.12
N LEU A 143 7.60 6.95 -0.67
CA LEU A 143 7.66 5.56 -1.14
C LEU A 143 6.86 4.68 -0.17
N ILE A 144 5.90 3.92 -0.68
CA ILE A 144 5.34 2.76 0.01
C ILE A 144 6.17 1.57 -0.44
N GLY A 145 7.16 1.23 0.36
CA GLY A 145 8.22 0.28 0.08
C GLY A 145 9.58 0.87 0.44
N ILE A 146 10.58 0.02 0.60
CA ILE A 146 11.93 0.37 1.01
C ILE A 146 12.91 -0.20 -0.01
N PRO A 147 13.68 0.62 -0.73
CA PRO A 147 14.74 0.14 -1.62
C PRO A 147 15.97 -0.29 -0.80
N ARG A 148 16.97 -0.91 -1.45
CA ARG A 148 18.25 -1.29 -0.81
C ARG A 148 18.95 -0.10 -0.18
N ASP A 149 18.97 1.05 -0.84
CA ASP A 149 19.49 2.30 -0.32
C ASP A 149 18.38 3.34 -0.15
N PRO A 150 17.82 3.49 1.07
CA PRO A 150 16.78 4.46 1.36
C PRO A 150 17.31 5.87 1.64
N SER A 151 18.63 6.11 1.60
CA SER A 151 19.24 7.39 1.95
C SER A 151 18.65 8.54 1.13
N GLY A 152 18.25 9.62 1.79
CA GLY A 152 17.63 10.79 1.18
C GLY A 152 16.22 10.56 0.64
N LEU A 153 15.55 9.48 1.05
CA LEU A 153 14.19 9.13 0.63
C LEU A 153 13.24 9.12 1.83
N VAL A 154 11.97 9.32 1.56
CA VAL A 154 10.90 9.18 2.54
C VAL A 154 10.17 7.87 2.28
N CYS A 155 10.41 6.90 3.14
CA CYS A 155 9.92 5.53 3.00
C CYS A 155 8.97 5.17 4.14
N ILE A 156 7.87 4.51 3.81
CA ILE A 156 6.98 3.85 4.75
C ILE A 156 6.61 2.49 4.22
N ASP A 157 6.57 1.49 5.08
CA ASP A 157 6.13 0.15 4.69
C ASP A 157 5.61 -0.65 5.88
N ALA A 158 4.95 -1.77 5.62
CA ALA A 158 4.74 -2.78 6.65
C ALA A 158 6.09 -3.39 7.08
N ASP A 159 6.18 -3.79 8.32
CA ASP A 159 7.35 -4.51 8.81
C ASP A 159 7.28 -5.98 8.35
N PHE A 160 7.74 -6.21 7.11
CA PHE A 160 7.72 -7.53 6.50
C PHE A 160 8.69 -8.51 7.16
N GLU A 161 9.80 -8.04 7.71
CA GLU A 161 10.73 -8.90 8.45
C GLU A 161 10.07 -9.42 9.73
N MET A 162 9.46 -8.52 10.51
CA MET A 162 8.64 -8.90 11.66
C MET A 162 7.49 -9.84 11.25
N ALA A 163 6.88 -9.64 10.08
CA ALA A 163 5.81 -10.51 9.59
C ALA A 163 6.28 -11.94 9.39
N GLY A 164 7.42 -12.12 8.71
CA GLY A 164 8.05 -13.45 8.53
C GLY A 164 8.41 -14.11 9.86
N GLU A 165 9.06 -13.35 10.76
CA GLU A 165 9.38 -13.83 12.10
C GLU A 165 8.15 -14.31 12.87
N HIS A 166 7.08 -13.51 12.89
CA HIS A 166 5.85 -13.82 13.60
C HIS A 166 5.21 -15.11 13.08
N CYS A 167 5.16 -15.30 11.75
CA CYS A 167 4.61 -16.53 11.17
C CYS A 167 5.36 -17.78 11.63
N VAL A 168 6.69 -17.75 11.62
CA VAL A 168 7.52 -18.89 12.04
C VAL A 168 7.40 -19.13 13.54
N ARG A 169 7.45 -18.07 14.37
CA ARG A 169 7.31 -18.19 15.83
C ARG A 169 5.97 -18.81 16.21
N ASP A 170 4.92 -18.42 15.53
CA ASP A 170 3.58 -18.92 15.78
C ASP A 170 3.44 -20.40 15.46
N LEU A 171 3.91 -20.82 14.29
CA LEU A 171 3.88 -22.22 13.90
C LEU A 171 4.81 -23.09 14.75
N ALA A 172 5.99 -22.58 15.13
CA ALA A 172 6.89 -23.28 16.05
C ALA A 172 6.26 -23.47 17.44
N ALA A 173 5.58 -22.44 17.96
CA ALA A 173 4.83 -22.53 19.22
C ALA A 173 3.66 -23.53 19.15
N ALA A 174 3.10 -23.77 17.97
CA ALA A 174 2.10 -24.82 17.72
C ALA A 174 2.72 -26.22 17.57
N GLY A 175 4.04 -26.36 17.73
CA GLY A 175 4.78 -27.65 17.72
C GLY A 175 5.29 -28.08 16.36
N HIS A 176 5.30 -27.21 15.36
CA HIS A 176 5.87 -27.53 14.05
C HIS A 176 7.39 -27.34 14.04
N SER A 177 8.13 -28.41 13.67
CA SER A 177 9.58 -28.40 13.53
C SER A 177 10.04 -28.14 12.08
N VAL A 178 9.16 -28.36 11.11
CA VAL A 178 9.37 -28.07 9.68
C VAL A 178 8.21 -27.19 9.20
N ILE A 179 8.54 -26.06 8.62
CA ILE A 179 7.58 -25.04 8.14
C ILE A 179 7.91 -24.78 6.68
N SER A 180 6.91 -24.85 5.80
CA SER A 180 7.08 -24.61 4.37
C SER A 180 6.51 -23.26 4.00
N VAL A 181 7.34 -22.37 3.48
CA VAL A 181 6.92 -21.13 2.84
C VAL A 181 6.70 -21.43 1.36
N ILE A 182 5.49 -21.19 0.87
CA ILE A 182 5.24 -21.17 -0.57
C ILE A 182 5.49 -19.75 -1.04
N ASP A 183 6.60 -19.56 -1.73
CA ASP A 183 7.08 -18.26 -2.17
C ASP A 183 6.08 -17.58 -3.11
N TRP A 184 6.31 -16.30 -3.40
CA TRP A 184 5.51 -15.59 -4.41
C TRP A 184 5.69 -16.20 -5.80
N GLN A 185 4.81 -15.84 -6.71
CA GLN A 185 4.91 -16.26 -8.10
C GLN A 185 6.20 -15.71 -8.75
N PRO A 186 6.77 -16.41 -9.75
CA PRO A 186 8.07 -16.06 -10.34
C PRO A 186 8.16 -14.61 -10.80
N ALA A 187 7.12 -14.08 -11.44
CA ALA A 187 7.10 -12.70 -11.91
C ALA A 187 7.26 -11.64 -10.79
N VAL A 188 6.84 -11.95 -9.57
CA VAL A 188 7.06 -11.08 -8.39
C VAL A 188 8.47 -11.26 -7.85
N MET A 189 8.96 -12.53 -7.79
CA MET A 189 10.32 -12.84 -7.35
C MET A 189 11.37 -12.20 -8.27
N ASP A 190 11.17 -12.27 -9.59
CA ASP A 190 12.10 -11.74 -10.61
C ASP A 190 12.21 -10.21 -10.58
N ARG A 191 11.22 -9.52 -10.02
CA ARG A 191 11.25 -8.06 -9.84
C ARG A 191 12.10 -7.60 -8.65
N HIS A 192 12.52 -8.50 -7.79
CA HIS A 192 13.30 -8.17 -6.59
C HIS A 192 12.66 -7.05 -5.75
N VAL A 193 11.34 -7.13 -5.55
CA VAL A 193 10.66 -6.19 -4.66
C VAL A 193 11.09 -6.46 -3.22
N ASN A 194 11.64 -5.46 -2.57
CA ASN A 194 12.34 -5.60 -1.29
C ASN A 194 11.48 -6.22 -0.16
N TYR A 195 10.15 -6.05 -0.19
CA TYR A 195 9.28 -6.63 0.84
C TYR A 195 9.31 -8.17 0.85
N VAL A 196 9.55 -8.80 -0.31
CA VAL A 196 9.68 -10.27 -0.41
C VAL A 196 10.93 -10.72 0.33
N ASP A 197 12.07 -10.12 0.00
CA ASP A 197 13.35 -10.49 0.61
C ASP A 197 13.35 -10.26 2.12
N ARG A 198 12.76 -9.15 2.59
CA ARG A 198 12.60 -8.87 4.02
C ARG A 198 11.72 -9.90 4.72
N PHE A 199 10.62 -10.33 4.09
CA PHE A 199 9.76 -11.35 4.67
C PHE A 199 10.47 -12.69 4.78
N LEU A 200 11.13 -13.16 3.70
CA LEU A 200 11.88 -14.40 3.68
C LEU A 200 13.04 -14.36 4.69
N HIS A 201 13.77 -13.26 4.76
CA HIS A 201 14.81 -13.05 5.77
C HIS A 201 14.27 -13.20 7.20
N GLY A 202 13.13 -12.58 7.50
CA GLY A 202 12.47 -12.71 8.80
C GLY A 202 12.11 -14.18 9.14
N THR A 203 11.65 -14.95 8.14
CA THR A 203 11.39 -16.39 8.36
C THR A 203 12.66 -17.15 8.70
N ASP A 204 13.78 -16.89 8.02
CA ASP A 204 15.06 -17.56 8.24
C ASP A 204 15.68 -17.18 9.60
N VAL A 205 15.60 -15.89 9.97
CA VAL A 205 16.08 -15.42 11.29
C VAL A 205 15.35 -16.13 12.42
N ALA A 206 14.01 -16.20 12.33
CA ALA A 206 13.21 -16.88 13.35
C ALA A 206 13.47 -18.40 13.37
N ALA A 207 13.59 -19.02 12.20
CA ALA A 207 13.88 -20.45 12.08
C ALA A 207 15.20 -20.82 12.79
N LYS A 208 16.25 -20.05 12.51
CA LYS A 208 17.57 -20.23 13.16
C LYS A 208 17.49 -20.03 14.67
N ALA A 209 16.78 -19.01 15.13
CA ALA A 209 16.65 -18.69 16.55
C ALA A 209 15.87 -19.77 17.33
N LEU A 210 14.90 -20.44 16.69
CA LEU A 210 14.03 -21.43 17.32
C LEU A 210 14.47 -22.89 17.07
N GLY A 211 15.47 -23.11 16.21
CA GLY A 211 15.94 -24.45 15.86
C GLY A 211 14.92 -25.23 15.02
N VAL A 212 14.05 -24.53 14.27
CA VAL A 212 13.11 -25.14 13.32
C VAL A 212 13.66 -25.06 11.90
N THR A 213 13.18 -25.92 11.00
CA THR A 213 13.54 -25.87 9.57
C THR A 213 12.49 -25.11 8.79
N VAL A 214 12.91 -24.10 8.04
CA VAL A 214 12.07 -23.45 7.03
C VAL A 214 12.47 -23.95 5.65
N LEU A 215 11.48 -24.34 4.85
CA LEU A 215 11.64 -24.75 3.45
C LEU A 215 11.01 -23.68 2.56
N HIS A 216 11.81 -23.03 1.73
CA HIS A 216 11.32 -22.15 0.68
C HIS A 216 10.98 -22.98 -0.55
N LEU A 217 9.74 -22.96 -0.97
CA LEU A 217 9.21 -23.77 -2.05
C LEU A 217 8.60 -22.89 -3.14
N PRO A 218 8.80 -23.22 -4.41
CA PRO A 218 8.31 -22.39 -5.51
C PRO A 218 6.82 -22.10 -5.44
N GLY A 219 6.46 -20.84 -5.55
CA GLY A 219 5.09 -20.38 -5.81
C GLY A 219 4.76 -20.39 -7.30
N GLY A 220 3.50 -20.21 -7.63
CA GLY A 220 3.05 -20.18 -9.01
C GLY A 220 1.56 -19.84 -9.10
N THR A 221 1.10 -19.55 -10.31
CA THR A 221 -0.31 -19.28 -10.60
C THR A 221 -1.07 -20.52 -11.06
N ASP A 222 -0.37 -21.62 -11.30
CA ASP A 222 -0.94 -22.89 -11.73
C ASP A 222 -0.95 -23.93 -10.60
N ARG A 223 -1.93 -24.86 -10.71
CA ARG A 223 -2.13 -25.92 -9.72
C ARG A 223 -0.99 -26.93 -9.67
N ALA A 224 -0.28 -27.17 -10.80
CA ALA A 224 0.75 -28.20 -10.87
C ALA A 224 1.97 -27.80 -10.02
N THR A 225 2.48 -26.58 -10.21
CA THR A 225 3.60 -26.02 -9.45
C THR A 225 3.33 -26.04 -7.93
N ILE A 226 2.16 -25.57 -7.50
CA ILE A 226 1.80 -25.57 -6.08
C ILE A 226 1.64 -27.02 -5.56
N SER A 227 1.10 -27.94 -6.38
CA SER A 227 0.97 -29.34 -5.99
C SER A 227 2.33 -30.00 -5.76
N GLU A 228 3.33 -29.73 -6.61
CA GLU A 228 4.69 -30.24 -6.43
C GLU A 228 5.35 -29.69 -5.16
N SER A 229 5.15 -28.41 -4.88
CA SER A 229 5.63 -27.78 -3.65
C SER A 229 4.96 -28.39 -2.41
N VAL A 230 3.67 -28.68 -2.45
CA VAL A 230 2.97 -29.39 -1.37
C VAL A 230 3.51 -30.81 -1.22
N ASP A 231 3.79 -31.53 -2.31
CA ASP A 231 4.37 -32.89 -2.23
C ASP A 231 5.74 -32.88 -1.56
N LYS A 232 6.60 -31.91 -1.91
CA LYS A 232 7.91 -31.74 -1.28
C LYS A 232 7.78 -31.42 0.22
N ALA A 233 6.87 -30.52 0.58
CA ALA A 233 6.60 -30.16 1.97
C ALA A 233 6.14 -31.39 2.79
N LEU A 234 5.20 -32.17 2.28
CA LEU A 234 4.68 -33.37 2.93
C LEU A 234 5.76 -34.45 3.10
N ALA A 235 6.61 -34.62 2.09
CA ALA A 235 7.72 -35.59 2.16
C ALA A 235 8.82 -35.20 3.16
N SER A 236 8.98 -33.90 3.42
CA SER A 236 9.99 -33.34 4.33
C SER A 236 9.54 -33.28 5.79
N THR A 237 8.28 -33.59 6.08
CA THR A 237 7.68 -33.44 7.41
C THR A 237 7.29 -34.80 7.95
N THR A 238 7.76 -35.16 9.17
CA THR A 238 7.37 -36.40 9.86
C THR A 238 6.13 -36.23 10.74
N GLY A 239 5.71 -35.00 11.00
CA GLY A 239 4.53 -34.64 11.79
C GLY A 239 3.42 -34.01 10.96
N LYS A 240 2.61 -33.18 11.58
CA LYS A 240 1.61 -32.40 10.87
C LYS A 240 2.29 -31.25 10.09
N PRO A 241 1.99 -31.08 8.79
CA PRO A 241 2.62 -30.07 7.97
C PRO A 241 2.16 -28.67 8.35
N ALA A 242 3.03 -27.67 8.10
CA ALA A 242 2.74 -26.26 8.29
C ALA A 242 3.15 -25.47 7.06
N PHE A 243 2.29 -24.55 6.65
CA PHE A 243 2.51 -23.70 5.48
C PHE A 243 2.36 -22.24 5.83
N ILE A 244 3.21 -21.41 5.24
CA ILE A 244 3.06 -19.98 5.14
C ILE A 244 2.85 -19.66 3.67
N ALA A 245 1.76 -18.98 3.32
CA ALA A 245 1.43 -18.57 1.95
C ALA A 245 1.09 -17.08 1.93
N PRO A 246 2.10 -16.20 1.75
CA PRO A 246 1.90 -14.75 1.80
C PRO A 246 1.19 -14.20 0.55
N ASP A 247 1.26 -14.88 -0.59
CA ASP A 247 0.53 -14.53 -1.80
C ASP A 247 -0.87 -15.11 -1.77
N ARG A 248 -1.87 -14.27 -2.06
CA ARG A 248 -3.28 -14.62 -1.94
C ARG A 248 -3.76 -15.61 -2.99
N THR A 249 -3.27 -15.51 -4.21
CA THR A 249 -3.61 -16.44 -5.30
C THR A 249 -3.06 -17.83 -4.96
N ILE A 250 -1.82 -17.88 -4.51
CA ILE A 250 -1.16 -19.10 -4.05
C ILE A 250 -1.89 -19.73 -2.86
N GLN A 251 -2.27 -18.90 -1.91
CA GLN A 251 -3.04 -19.33 -0.73
C GLN A 251 -4.35 -20.03 -1.11
N ASP A 252 -5.09 -19.50 -2.08
CA ASP A 252 -6.35 -20.10 -2.52
C ASP A 252 -6.14 -21.43 -3.26
N ILE A 253 -5.09 -21.54 -4.08
CA ILE A 253 -4.70 -22.77 -4.76
C ILE A 253 -4.23 -23.83 -3.71
N LEU A 254 -3.36 -23.44 -2.80
CA LEU A 254 -2.84 -24.30 -1.72
C LEU A 254 -3.97 -24.95 -0.92
N ARG A 255 -4.94 -24.15 -0.49
CA ARG A 255 -6.07 -24.65 0.30
C ARG A 255 -6.90 -25.67 -0.46
N ARG A 256 -7.16 -25.45 -1.76
CA ARG A 256 -7.87 -26.40 -2.61
C ARG A 256 -7.09 -27.71 -2.79
N ILE A 257 -5.76 -27.63 -2.90
CA ILE A 257 -4.92 -28.83 -2.99
C ILE A 257 -4.95 -29.61 -1.68
N LEU A 258 -4.75 -28.96 -0.53
CA LEU A 258 -4.80 -29.60 0.78
C LEU A 258 -6.15 -30.28 1.02
N SER A 259 -7.25 -29.59 0.73
CA SER A 259 -8.60 -30.16 0.83
C SER A 259 -8.77 -31.39 -0.09
N SER A 260 -8.29 -31.32 -1.35
CA SER A 260 -8.37 -32.47 -2.28
C SER A 260 -7.55 -33.70 -1.86
N ARG A 261 -6.59 -33.50 -0.94
CA ARG A 261 -5.81 -34.58 -0.31
C ARG A 261 -6.39 -35.07 1.02
N GLY A 262 -7.57 -34.58 1.39
CA GLY A 262 -8.23 -34.94 2.64
C GLY A 262 -7.61 -34.29 3.89
N LEU A 263 -6.76 -33.27 3.73
CA LEU A 263 -6.16 -32.56 4.83
C LEU A 263 -7.03 -31.38 5.28
N THR A 264 -7.46 -31.41 6.52
CA THR A 264 -8.30 -30.37 7.14
C THR A 264 -7.41 -29.31 7.82
N LEU A 265 -7.59 -28.04 7.44
CA LEU A 265 -6.89 -26.92 8.05
C LEU A 265 -7.22 -26.84 9.55
N GLY A 266 -6.21 -26.60 10.37
CA GLY A 266 -6.32 -26.50 11.81
C GLY A 266 -6.49 -27.83 12.55
N LEU A 267 -6.61 -28.94 11.82
CA LEU A 267 -6.70 -30.29 12.36
C LEU A 267 -5.52 -31.16 11.90
N ASP A 268 -5.33 -31.27 10.60
CA ASP A 268 -4.30 -32.10 9.98
C ASP A 268 -3.09 -31.28 9.52
N VAL A 269 -3.32 -30.00 9.21
CA VAL A 269 -2.34 -29.08 8.64
C VAL A 269 -2.55 -27.66 9.17
N SER A 270 -1.47 -26.92 9.41
CA SER A 270 -1.52 -25.50 9.72
C SER A 270 -1.24 -24.66 8.47
N VAL A 271 -2.02 -23.60 8.27
CA VAL A 271 -1.79 -22.61 7.20
C VAL A 271 -1.91 -21.21 7.77
N ILE A 272 -0.88 -20.38 7.57
CA ILE A 272 -0.92 -18.94 7.79
C ILE A 272 -0.87 -18.27 6.41
N GLY A 273 -1.80 -17.36 6.16
CA GLY A 273 -1.84 -16.58 4.92
C GLY A 273 -1.77 -15.09 5.18
N SER A 274 -1.94 -14.31 4.10
CA SER A 274 -2.09 -12.86 4.16
C SER A 274 -3.46 -12.48 3.60
N ALA A 275 -4.32 -11.89 4.42
CA ALA A 275 -5.62 -11.38 3.99
C ALA A 275 -6.10 -10.32 4.99
N SER A 276 -6.97 -9.44 4.50
CA SER A 276 -7.72 -8.56 5.42
C SER A 276 -8.60 -9.38 6.37
N PRO A 277 -8.89 -8.86 7.57
CA PRO A 277 -9.70 -9.58 8.55
C PRO A 277 -11.04 -10.09 7.98
N THR A 278 -11.74 -9.25 7.22
CA THR A 278 -13.02 -9.60 6.60
C THR A 278 -12.89 -10.79 5.65
N LEU A 279 -11.89 -10.79 4.79
CA LEU A 279 -11.69 -11.85 3.81
C LEU A 279 -11.23 -13.17 4.47
N ALA A 280 -10.46 -13.07 5.53
CA ALA A 280 -10.04 -14.23 6.31
C ALA A 280 -11.21 -14.93 7.00
N GLU A 281 -12.17 -14.15 7.53
CA GLU A 281 -13.39 -14.68 8.17
C GLU A 281 -14.37 -15.31 7.16
N LEU A 282 -14.46 -14.79 5.94
CA LEU A 282 -15.37 -15.29 4.90
C LEU A 282 -14.94 -16.63 4.30
N GLN A 283 -13.77 -17.14 4.67
CA GLN A 283 -13.32 -18.45 4.20
C GLN A 283 -14.13 -19.60 4.85
N PRO A 284 -14.38 -20.73 4.15
CA PRO A 284 -15.07 -21.88 4.73
C PRO A 284 -14.45 -22.40 6.04
N ILE A 285 -13.13 -22.34 6.16
CA ILE A 285 -12.36 -22.46 7.41
C ILE A 285 -11.66 -21.11 7.58
N PRO A 286 -12.05 -20.30 8.59
CA PRO A 286 -11.44 -19.01 8.84
C PRO A 286 -9.92 -19.11 8.93
N LEU A 287 -9.23 -18.26 8.14
CA LEU A 287 -7.79 -18.35 7.96
C LEU A 287 -7.03 -17.52 9.00
N SER A 288 -6.07 -18.15 9.68
CA SER A 288 -5.08 -17.43 10.46
C SER A 288 -4.21 -16.60 9.51
N THR A 289 -4.06 -15.32 9.81
CA THR A 289 -3.40 -14.39 8.87
C THR A 289 -2.40 -13.51 9.57
N ILE A 290 -1.35 -13.17 8.85
CA ILE A 290 -0.54 -12.00 9.13
C ILE A 290 -1.20 -10.77 8.49
N ASP A 291 -1.55 -9.79 9.30
CA ASP A 291 -2.10 -8.51 8.85
C ASP A 291 -0.95 -7.53 8.59
N LEU A 292 -0.71 -7.22 7.33
CA LEU A 292 0.28 -6.25 6.86
C LEU A 292 -0.20 -4.80 7.01
N ARG A 293 -1.41 -4.59 7.50
CA ARG A 293 -2.01 -3.29 7.80
C ARG A 293 -1.97 -2.28 6.63
N PRO A 294 -2.37 -2.67 5.42
CA PRO A 294 -2.29 -1.80 4.25
C PRO A 294 -3.05 -0.48 4.44
N ALA A 295 -4.15 -0.51 5.16
CA ALA A 295 -4.92 0.69 5.48
C ALA A 295 -4.15 1.68 6.39
N GLU A 296 -3.35 1.19 7.32
CA GLU A 296 -2.53 2.04 8.19
C GLU A 296 -1.34 2.62 7.44
N VAL A 297 -0.62 1.79 6.67
CA VAL A 297 0.46 2.24 5.78
C VAL A 297 -0.05 3.34 4.85
N SER A 298 -1.20 3.14 4.20
CA SER A 298 -1.82 4.11 3.31
C SER A 298 -2.14 5.44 3.99
N ARG A 299 -2.79 5.40 5.16
CA ARG A 299 -3.12 6.62 5.92
C ARG A 299 -1.88 7.40 6.32
N ARG A 300 -0.84 6.70 6.77
CA ARG A 300 0.42 7.33 7.17
C ARG A 300 1.16 7.91 5.98
N ALA A 301 1.22 7.20 4.84
CA ALA A 301 1.84 7.71 3.61
C ALA A 301 1.21 9.04 3.17
N VAL A 302 -0.14 9.12 3.16
CA VAL A 302 -0.84 10.37 2.83
C VAL A 302 -0.57 11.47 3.87
N LYS A 303 -0.57 11.13 5.16
CA LYS A 303 -0.28 12.10 6.22
C LYS A 303 1.14 12.67 6.08
N ILE A 304 2.14 11.83 5.84
CA ILE A 304 3.53 12.24 5.59
C ILE A 304 3.56 13.15 4.34
N MET A 305 2.92 12.75 3.24
CA MET A 305 2.84 13.57 2.02
C MET A 305 2.26 14.95 2.31
N CYS A 306 1.13 15.03 3.02
CA CYS A 306 0.51 16.32 3.35
C CYS A 306 1.41 17.19 4.24
N GLN A 307 2.13 16.61 5.20
CA GLN A 307 3.12 17.33 6.01
C GLN A 307 4.25 17.90 5.16
N LEU A 308 4.76 17.13 4.19
CA LEU A 308 5.79 17.59 3.25
C LEU A 308 5.28 18.73 2.34
N LEU A 309 4.02 18.66 1.90
CA LEU A 309 3.40 19.70 1.08
C LEU A 309 3.09 21.00 1.84
N GLU A 310 2.95 20.93 3.17
CA GLU A 310 2.74 22.08 4.04
C GLU A 310 4.06 22.70 4.51
N ALA A 311 5.11 21.90 4.62
CA ALA A 311 6.43 22.38 4.98
C ALA A 311 6.98 23.23 3.82
N ASP A 312 7.22 24.54 4.05
CA ASP A 312 7.86 25.44 3.06
C ASP A 312 9.35 25.08 2.81
N SER A 313 9.86 24.01 3.39
CA SER A 313 11.26 23.59 3.29
C SER A 313 11.47 22.64 2.11
N HIS A 314 12.20 23.10 1.12
CA HIS A 314 12.68 22.31 -0.03
C HIS A 314 13.99 21.54 0.29
N GLY A 315 14.19 21.14 1.56
CA GLY A 315 15.35 20.36 1.97
C GLY A 315 15.14 18.86 1.74
N PRO A 316 16.23 18.07 1.67
CA PRO A 316 16.12 16.62 1.60
C PRO A 316 15.43 16.13 2.88
N HIS A 317 14.27 15.54 2.70
CA HIS A 317 13.56 14.83 3.76
C HIS A 317 13.98 13.37 3.67
N GLU A 318 14.47 12.83 4.78
CA GLU A 318 14.76 11.42 4.91
C GLU A 318 13.99 10.89 6.11
N SER A 319 13.21 9.86 5.89
CA SER A 319 12.57 9.13 6.98
C SER A 319 12.25 7.71 6.54
N LEU A 320 12.38 6.78 7.48
CA LEU A 320 11.99 5.40 7.30
C LEU A 320 11.05 5.03 8.42
N GLU A 321 9.81 4.67 8.07
CA GLU A 321 8.79 4.25 9.02
C GLU A 321 8.33 2.84 8.71
N LEU A 322 8.40 1.93 9.69
CA LEU A 322 7.87 0.58 9.63
C LEU A 322 6.58 0.48 10.44
N VAL A 323 5.53 -0.01 9.81
CA VAL A 323 4.25 -0.27 10.47
C VAL A 323 4.27 -1.70 11.00
N PRO A 324 4.20 -1.90 12.34
CA PRO A 324 4.22 -3.23 12.92
C PRO A 324 3.06 -4.09 12.41
N THR A 325 3.35 -5.36 12.12
CA THR A 325 2.39 -6.35 11.65
C THR A 325 1.78 -7.14 12.80
N VAL A 326 0.63 -7.75 12.57
CA VAL A 326 -0.11 -8.48 13.61
C VAL A 326 -0.58 -9.83 13.07
N ILE A 327 -0.32 -10.93 13.81
CA ILE A 327 -0.96 -12.21 13.54
C ILE A 327 -2.35 -12.24 14.19
N THR A 328 -3.32 -12.66 13.41
CA THR A 328 -4.66 -13.00 13.90
C THR A 328 -4.92 -14.48 13.75
N HIS A 329 -5.03 -15.15 14.89
CA HIS A 329 -5.31 -16.59 14.94
C HIS A 329 -6.78 -16.87 14.62
N ARG A 330 -6.98 -17.89 13.79
CA ARG A 330 -8.30 -18.43 13.45
C ARG A 330 -8.26 -19.96 13.41
N SER A 331 -9.13 -20.56 12.61
CA SER A 331 -9.31 -22.02 12.59
C SER A 331 -8.33 -22.78 11.68
N SER A 332 -7.44 -22.09 10.96
CA SER A 332 -6.53 -22.75 9.99
C SER A 332 -5.17 -23.16 10.56
N THR A 333 -4.89 -22.85 11.81
CA THR A 333 -3.66 -23.30 12.50
C THR A 333 -4.02 -24.21 13.67
N LEU A 334 -3.12 -25.18 13.93
CA LEU A 334 -3.21 -26.00 15.14
C LEU A 334 -3.08 -25.08 16.37
N ARG A 335 -3.79 -25.41 17.44
CA ARG A 335 -3.61 -24.71 18.71
C ARG A 335 -2.37 -25.25 19.42
N PRO A 336 -1.59 -24.37 20.08
CA PRO A 336 -0.55 -24.83 21.00
C PRO A 336 -1.20 -25.79 22.03
N GLN A 337 -0.51 -26.89 22.30
CA GLN A 337 -0.92 -27.83 23.37
C GLN A 337 -0.64 -27.26 24.76
#